data_642fe3491cbab3bd7edda6b7ab3529fb
#
_entry.id   642fe3491cbab3bd7edda6b7ab3529fb
#
_cell.length_a   1.000
_cell.length_b   1.000
_cell.length_c   1.000
_cell.angle_alpha   90.00
_cell.angle_beta   90.00
_cell.angle_gamma   90.00
#
_symmetry.space_group_name_H-M   'P 1'
#
loop_
_entity.id
_entity.type
_entity.pdbx_description
1 polymer ?
#
loop_
_entity_poly.entity_id
_entity_poly.type
_entity_poly.pdbx_seq_one_letter_code
_entity_poly.pdbx_strand_id
1 'polypeptide(L)'
;MFRKLLLLTAVFLLTAVTFAALAQRPRTLSQDSAEPATKTPTPPPAPQTVKAKYEGGVFGYNHKMEGTLTLDDPNQRLVFRNQKQKEILFVPYSAITGAYADTHSVRPAAATAASNIPLYGIPAAFIKTKVRYLTLQYRDPDSNVSGVTSFKLENKDILDSVLTTLAGKAGLTQRGQVFVKKKP
;
A
#
# COMPACT_ATOMS: atom_id res chain seq x y z
N MET A 1 -24.92 6.65 -60.96
CA MET A 1 -24.39 5.54 -60.16
C MET A 1 -23.71 5.99 -58.87
N PHE A 2 -22.98 7.07 -58.83
CA PHE A 2 -22.26 7.59 -57.64
C PHE A 2 -23.13 7.86 -56.40
N ARG A 3 -24.36 8.38 -56.58
CA ARG A 3 -25.26 8.70 -55.45
C ARG A 3 -25.76 7.46 -54.68
N LYS A 4 -25.94 6.31 -55.37
CA LYS A 4 -26.35 5.07 -54.72
C LYS A 4 -25.20 4.40 -53.98
N LEU A 5 -23.95 4.57 -54.45
CA LEU A 5 -22.75 4.07 -53.79
C LEU A 5 -22.48 4.83 -52.51
N LEU A 6 -22.69 6.16 -52.50
CA LEU A 6 -22.49 7.03 -51.35
C LEU A 6 -23.50 6.76 -50.22
N LEU A 7 -24.75 6.42 -50.56
CA LEU A 7 -25.77 6.02 -49.62
C LEU A 7 -25.48 4.65 -48.98
N LEU A 8 -24.94 3.70 -49.73
CA LEU A 8 -24.57 2.38 -49.23
C LEU A 8 -23.40 2.42 -48.26
N THR A 9 -22.40 3.29 -48.50
CA THR A 9 -21.27 3.49 -47.59
C THR A 9 -21.68 4.19 -46.31
N ALA A 10 -22.63 5.16 -46.36
CA ALA A 10 -23.17 5.83 -45.21
C ALA A 10 -23.97 4.89 -44.29
N VAL A 11 -24.76 3.99 -44.85
CA VAL A 11 -25.52 2.99 -44.09
C VAL A 11 -24.58 1.96 -43.42
N PHE A 12 -23.49 1.56 -44.12
CA PHE A 12 -22.51 0.63 -43.57
C PHE A 12 -21.69 1.24 -42.41
N LEU A 13 -21.37 2.55 -42.47
CA LEU A 13 -20.68 3.25 -41.39
C LEU A 13 -21.60 3.43 -40.16
N LEU A 14 -22.91 3.61 -40.37
CA LEU A 14 -23.86 3.81 -39.27
C LEU A 14 -24.11 2.52 -38.48
N THR A 15 -24.03 1.35 -39.11
CA THR A 15 -24.20 0.04 -38.46
C THR A 15 -22.96 -0.41 -37.67
N ALA A 16 -21.77 0.06 -38.03
CA ALA A 16 -20.53 -0.31 -37.36
C ALA A 16 -20.38 0.35 -35.97
N VAL A 17 -21.04 1.49 -35.75
CA VAL A 17 -20.94 2.23 -34.45
C VAL A 17 -21.79 1.60 -33.35
N THR A 18 -22.82 0.82 -33.66
CA THR A 18 -23.72 0.23 -32.67
C THR A 18 -23.16 -1.02 -31.96
N PHE A 19 -22.13 -1.68 -32.50
CA PHE A 19 -21.55 -2.86 -31.86
C PHE A 19 -20.51 -2.57 -30.79
N ALA A 20 -19.96 -1.35 -30.72
CA ALA A 20 -18.95 -0.99 -29.70
C ALA A 20 -19.55 -0.66 -28.33
N ALA A 21 -20.84 -0.39 -28.22
CA ALA A 21 -21.51 0.02 -26.98
C ALA A 21 -21.88 -1.15 -26.03
N LEU A 22 -21.83 -2.39 -26.49
CA LEU A 22 -22.19 -3.58 -25.68
C LEU A 22 -21.02 -4.21 -24.93
N ALA A 23 -19.79 -3.75 -25.15
CA ALA A 23 -18.59 -4.30 -24.51
C ALA A 23 -18.22 -3.65 -23.15
N GLN A 24 -18.94 -2.58 -22.76
CA GLN A 24 -18.71 -1.91 -21.49
C GLN A 24 -19.86 -2.18 -20.50
N ARG A 25 -20.09 -3.45 -20.17
CA ARG A 25 -20.87 -3.73 -18.96
C ARG A 25 -19.97 -3.46 -17.75
N PRO A 26 -20.36 -2.54 -16.84
CA PRO A 26 -19.66 -2.41 -15.57
C PRO A 26 -19.77 -3.78 -14.86
N ARG A 27 -18.61 -4.38 -14.53
CA ARG A 27 -18.58 -5.57 -13.70
C ARG A 27 -19.28 -5.26 -12.41
N THR A 28 -20.44 -5.83 -12.20
CA THR A 28 -21.10 -5.77 -10.91
C THR A 28 -20.26 -6.57 -9.92
N LEU A 29 -19.99 -5.98 -8.75
CA LEU A 29 -19.22 -6.56 -7.65
C LEU A 29 -19.74 -7.93 -7.15
N SER A 30 -20.87 -8.39 -7.68
CA SER A 30 -21.50 -9.66 -7.31
C SER A 30 -20.96 -10.88 -8.05
N GLN A 31 -20.13 -10.73 -9.08
CA GLN A 31 -19.58 -11.86 -9.85
C GLN A 31 -18.19 -12.32 -9.37
N ASP A 32 -17.53 -11.57 -8.50
CA ASP A 32 -16.25 -11.99 -7.92
C ASP A 32 -16.39 -12.89 -6.68
N SER A 33 -17.62 -13.30 -6.34
CA SER A 33 -17.87 -14.15 -5.15
C SER A 33 -17.77 -15.66 -5.41
N ALA A 34 -17.41 -16.09 -6.61
CA ALA A 34 -17.42 -17.52 -6.98
C ALA A 34 -16.04 -18.10 -7.31
N GLU A 35 -14.95 -17.35 -7.10
CA GLU A 35 -13.62 -17.95 -7.13
C GLU A 35 -13.34 -18.53 -5.74
N PRO A 36 -13.06 -19.85 -5.62
CA PRO A 36 -12.73 -20.41 -4.30
C PRO A 36 -11.52 -19.65 -3.80
N ALA A 37 -11.71 -18.89 -2.72
CA ALA A 37 -10.66 -18.18 -2.05
C ALA A 37 -9.55 -19.18 -1.77
N THR A 38 -8.52 -19.19 -2.58
CA THR A 38 -7.25 -19.82 -2.27
C THR A 38 -6.85 -19.17 -0.95
N LYS A 39 -6.99 -19.91 0.15
CA LYS A 39 -6.63 -19.44 1.49
C LYS A 39 -5.16 -19.08 1.44
N THR A 40 -4.88 -17.82 1.18
CA THR A 40 -3.54 -17.28 1.31
C THR A 40 -3.12 -17.61 2.74
N PRO A 41 -2.03 -18.34 2.96
CA PRO A 41 -1.61 -18.71 4.31
C PRO A 41 -1.54 -17.44 5.15
N THR A 42 -2.25 -17.45 6.27
CA THR A 42 -2.22 -16.32 7.21
C THR A 42 -0.77 -16.13 7.67
N PRO A 43 -0.19 -14.94 7.54
CA PRO A 43 1.15 -14.68 8.00
C PRO A 43 1.30 -15.05 9.48
N PRO A 44 2.47 -15.51 9.92
CA PRO A 44 2.71 -15.75 11.33
C PRO A 44 2.51 -14.46 12.14
N PRO A 45 2.15 -14.55 13.43
CA PRO A 45 1.99 -13.37 14.27
C PRO A 45 3.28 -12.54 14.28
N ALA A 46 3.13 -11.20 14.26
CA ALA A 46 4.26 -10.30 14.22
C ALA A 46 5.10 -10.38 15.51
N PRO A 47 6.41 -10.23 15.40
CA PRO A 47 7.23 -9.93 16.55
C PRO A 47 6.73 -8.67 17.26
N GLN A 48 6.77 -8.64 18.59
CA GLN A 48 6.31 -7.48 19.36
C GLN A 48 7.07 -6.19 18.97
N THR A 49 8.33 -6.30 18.59
CA THR A 49 9.18 -5.17 18.18
C THR A 49 9.91 -5.52 16.89
N VAL A 50 9.89 -4.60 15.93
CA VAL A 50 10.57 -4.74 14.64
C VAL A 50 11.40 -3.49 14.34
N LYS A 51 12.49 -3.67 13.61
CA LYS A 51 13.25 -2.53 13.08
C LYS A 51 12.45 -1.81 12.02
N ALA A 52 12.41 -0.50 12.12
CA ALA A 52 11.65 0.34 11.20
C ALA A 52 12.34 1.69 11.01
N LYS A 53 12.13 2.28 9.84
CA LYS A 53 12.45 3.67 9.58
C LYS A 53 11.15 4.45 9.45
N TYR A 54 10.98 5.42 10.30
CA TYR A 54 9.88 6.37 10.21
C TYR A 54 10.11 7.34 9.05
N GLU A 55 9.14 7.49 8.16
CA GLU A 55 9.25 8.36 6.98
C GLU A 55 8.50 9.69 7.14
N GLY A 56 7.81 9.89 8.24
CA GLY A 56 7.02 11.09 8.51
C GLY A 56 5.51 10.86 8.48
N GLY A 57 4.74 11.93 8.60
CA GLY A 57 3.29 11.94 8.43
C GLY A 57 2.48 11.98 9.73
N VAL A 58 3.11 11.88 10.89
CA VAL A 58 2.43 12.19 12.16
C VAL A 58 2.55 13.68 12.42
N PHE A 59 1.42 14.30 12.75
CA PHE A 59 1.37 15.73 13.05
C PHE A 59 2.36 16.12 14.14
N GLY A 60 3.20 17.12 13.88
CA GLY A 60 4.28 17.53 14.77
C GLY A 60 5.59 16.73 14.62
N TYR A 61 5.60 15.62 13.88
CA TYR A 61 6.78 14.74 13.71
C TYR A 61 7.06 14.53 12.21
N ASN A 62 7.79 15.45 11.60
CA ASN A 62 8.02 15.43 10.14
C ASN A 62 9.39 14.87 9.73
N HIS A 63 10.28 14.60 10.70
CA HIS A 63 11.64 14.15 10.38
C HIS A 63 11.71 12.63 10.24
N LYS A 64 12.33 12.17 9.16
CA LYS A 64 12.64 10.75 8.97
C LYS A 64 13.62 10.27 10.02
N MET A 65 13.36 9.11 10.60
CA MET A 65 14.16 8.60 11.71
C MET A 65 14.22 7.06 11.68
N GLU A 66 15.40 6.51 11.96
CA GLU A 66 15.57 5.08 12.16
C GLU A 66 15.32 4.69 13.61
N GLY A 67 14.74 3.51 13.82
CA GLY A 67 14.42 3.05 15.16
C GLY A 67 13.69 1.71 15.15
N THR A 68 12.80 1.55 16.11
CA THR A 68 12.00 0.35 16.30
C THR A 68 10.53 0.68 16.42
N LEU A 69 9.70 -0.16 15.81
CA LEU A 69 8.25 -0.13 15.90
C LEU A 69 7.80 -1.25 16.83
N THR A 70 7.06 -0.92 17.88
CA THR A 70 6.61 -1.84 18.91
C THR A 70 5.08 -1.88 18.97
N LEU A 71 4.52 -3.07 19.02
CA LEU A 71 3.12 -3.31 19.31
C LEU A 71 2.94 -3.35 20.83
N ASP A 72 2.55 -2.23 21.44
CA ASP A 72 2.35 -2.06 22.87
C ASP A 72 0.91 -2.43 23.24
N ASP A 73 0.69 -3.73 23.43
CA ASP A 73 -0.64 -4.28 23.71
C ASP A 73 -1.22 -3.86 25.07
N PRO A 74 -0.43 -3.80 26.14
CA PRO A 74 -0.94 -3.31 27.42
C PRO A 74 -1.53 -1.90 27.34
N ASN A 75 -0.95 -1.04 26.52
CA ASN A 75 -1.41 0.35 26.34
C ASN A 75 -2.23 0.54 25.06
N GLN A 76 -2.55 -0.54 24.30
CA GLN A 76 -3.36 -0.53 23.08
C GLN A 76 -2.87 0.49 22.05
N ARG A 77 -1.56 0.51 21.80
CA ARG A 77 -0.94 1.50 20.90
C ARG A 77 0.24 0.93 20.12
N LEU A 78 0.50 1.53 18.97
CA LEU A 78 1.71 1.34 18.18
C LEU A 78 2.72 2.40 18.59
N VAL A 79 3.91 2.01 19.01
CA VAL A 79 4.94 2.93 19.51
C VAL A 79 6.16 2.90 18.61
N PHE A 80 6.66 4.06 18.25
CA PHE A 80 7.94 4.19 17.58
C PHE A 80 8.99 4.77 18.53
N ARG A 81 10.12 4.05 18.65
CA ARG A 81 11.29 4.47 19.44
C ARG A 81 12.49 4.69 18.52
N ASN A 82 13.27 5.71 18.82
CA ASN A 82 14.51 5.96 18.08
C ASN A 82 15.60 4.92 18.43
N GLN A 83 16.76 5.04 17.80
CA GLN A 83 17.91 4.14 18.08
C GLN A 83 18.38 4.15 19.55
N LYS A 84 18.11 5.22 20.29
CA LYS A 84 18.40 5.34 21.72
C LYS A 84 17.27 4.78 22.62
N GLN A 85 16.31 4.06 22.04
CA GLN A 85 15.13 3.49 22.71
C GLN A 85 14.20 4.53 23.36
N LYS A 86 14.40 5.81 23.05
CA LYS A 86 13.48 6.87 23.49
C LYS A 86 12.21 6.81 22.64
N GLU A 87 11.05 6.80 23.30
CA GLU A 87 9.75 6.92 22.65
C GLU A 87 9.65 8.29 21.98
N ILE A 88 9.36 8.30 20.69
CA ILE A 88 9.25 9.51 19.88
C ILE A 88 7.79 9.82 19.61
N LEU A 89 7.03 8.81 19.18
CA LEU A 89 5.62 8.96 18.90
C LEU A 89 4.88 7.65 19.15
N PHE A 90 3.59 7.75 19.34
CA PHE A 90 2.71 6.60 19.38
C PHE A 90 1.41 6.89 18.61
N VAL A 91 0.75 5.82 18.18
CA VAL A 91 -0.57 5.88 17.55
C VAL A 91 -1.46 4.87 18.26
N PRO A 92 -2.53 5.28 18.94
CA PRO A 92 -3.50 4.36 19.54
C PRO A 92 -4.11 3.45 18.49
N TYR A 93 -4.34 2.17 18.80
CA TYR A 93 -4.98 1.25 17.86
C TYR A 93 -6.38 1.75 17.47
N SER A 94 -7.09 2.36 18.39
CA SER A 94 -8.40 2.96 18.14
C SER A 94 -8.39 4.10 17.13
N ALA A 95 -7.28 4.84 17.05
CA ALA A 95 -7.08 5.94 16.13
C ALA A 95 -6.79 5.48 14.69
N ILE A 96 -6.34 4.24 14.49
CA ILE A 96 -6.02 3.72 13.16
C ILE A 96 -7.32 3.44 12.40
N THR A 97 -7.48 4.10 11.27
CA THR A 97 -8.67 3.98 10.39
C THR A 97 -8.40 3.15 9.15
N GLY A 98 -7.14 3.00 8.78
CA GLY A 98 -6.72 2.17 7.66
C GLY A 98 -5.25 1.79 7.74
N ALA A 99 -4.91 0.64 7.16
CA ALA A 99 -3.55 0.13 7.07
C ALA A 99 -3.34 -0.63 5.76
N TYR A 100 -2.19 -0.47 5.13
CA TYR A 100 -1.85 -1.23 3.94
C TYR A 100 -0.33 -1.35 3.75
N ALA A 101 0.05 -2.38 3.00
CA ALA A 101 1.42 -2.57 2.55
C ALA A 101 1.63 -1.80 1.24
N ASP A 102 2.66 -0.97 1.21
CA ASP A 102 3.08 -0.28 0.01
C ASP A 102 4.49 -0.72 -0.39
N THR A 103 4.72 -0.93 -1.69
CA THR A 103 6.01 -1.41 -2.18
C THR A 103 6.45 -0.56 -3.36
N HIS A 104 7.51 0.19 -3.16
CA HIS A 104 8.14 1.00 -4.19
C HIS A 104 9.43 0.37 -4.70
N SER A 105 9.62 0.42 -6.02
CA SER A 105 10.90 0.08 -6.63
C SER A 105 11.76 1.33 -6.69
N VAL A 106 12.85 1.36 -5.93
CA VAL A 106 13.81 2.46 -5.93
C VAL A 106 15.15 2.01 -6.50
N ARG A 107 15.85 2.93 -7.16
CA ARG A 107 17.24 2.70 -7.58
C ARG A 107 18.14 3.07 -6.41
N PRO A 108 18.97 2.14 -5.89
CA PRO A 108 19.94 2.47 -4.86
C PRO A 108 20.94 3.53 -5.36
N ALA A 109 21.38 4.42 -4.46
CA ALA A 109 22.37 5.45 -4.79
C ALA A 109 23.67 4.86 -5.34
N ALA A 110 24.11 3.72 -4.81
CA ALA A 110 25.25 2.97 -5.30
C ALA A 110 25.09 2.52 -6.77
N ALA A 111 23.88 2.09 -7.17
CA ALA A 111 23.61 1.71 -8.56
C ALA A 111 23.61 2.94 -9.50
N THR A 112 23.24 4.11 -9.00
CA THR A 112 23.33 5.37 -9.76
C THR A 112 24.79 5.79 -9.96
N ALA A 113 25.64 5.65 -8.93
CA ALA A 113 27.07 5.95 -9.04
C ALA A 113 27.79 4.97 -9.98
N ALA A 114 27.45 3.67 -9.90
CA ALA A 114 28.06 2.64 -10.74
C ALA A 114 27.64 2.72 -12.22
N SER A 115 26.51 3.36 -12.55
CA SER A 115 26.07 3.53 -13.94
C SER A 115 26.98 4.44 -14.76
N ASN A 116 27.85 5.21 -14.11
CA ASN A 116 28.84 6.08 -14.76
C ASN A 116 30.20 5.40 -15.00
N ILE A 117 30.35 4.12 -14.65
CA ILE A 117 31.58 3.35 -14.88
C ILE A 117 31.38 2.41 -16.07
N PRO A 118 31.99 2.66 -17.23
CA PRO A 118 31.74 1.90 -18.45
C PRO A 118 32.40 0.51 -18.52
N LEU A 119 32.91 -0.03 -17.42
CA LEU A 119 33.87 -1.17 -17.46
C LEU A 119 33.29 -2.56 -17.29
N TYR A 120 32.03 -2.75 -16.92
CA TYR A 120 31.45 -4.09 -16.75
C TYR A 120 30.03 -4.14 -17.30
N GLY A 121 29.89 -4.57 -18.51
CA GLY A 121 28.76 -4.97 -19.38
C GLY A 121 27.34 -5.19 -18.86
N ILE A 122 27.04 -4.95 -17.59
CA ILE A 122 25.67 -4.95 -17.06
C ILE A 122 25.36 -3.52 -16.63
N PRO A 123 24.45 -2.81 -17.32
CA PRO A 123 24.07 -1.47 -16.89
C PRO A 123 23.48 -1.56 -15.47
N ALA A 124 24.19 -1.04 -14.46
CA ALA A 124 23.70 -0.89 -13.09
C ALA A 124 22.36 -0.10 -13.03
N ALA A 125 21.98 0.50 -14.14
CA ALA A 125 20.70 1.16 -14.39
C ALA A 125 19.48 0.26 -14.14
N PHE A 126 19.61 -1.07 -14.26
CA PHE A 126 18.52 -2.04 -14.07
C PHE A 126 18.40 -2.57 -12.65
N ILE A 127 19.34 -2.26 -11.76
CA ILE A 127 19.25 -2.69 -10.37
C ILE A 127 18.20 -1.84 -9.66
N LYS A 128 17.04 -2.46 -9.38
CA LYS A 128 15.96 -1.86 -8.59
C LYS A 128 15.81 -2.65 -7.30
N THR A 129 15.78 -1.96 -6.18
CA THR A 129 15.49 -2.55 -4.88
C THR A 129 14.05 -2.25 -4.50
N LYS A 130 13.32 -3.28 -4.09
CA LYS A 130 11.96 -3.12 -3.57
C LYS A 130 12.04 -2.62 -2.13
N VAL A 131 11.48 -1.46 -1.88
CA VAL A 131 11.33 -0.87 -0.55
C VAL A 131 9.89 -1.04 -0.11
N ARG A 132 9.70 -1.47 1.12
CA ARG A 132 8.41 -1.86 1.67
C ARG A 132 8.02 -0.95 2.81
N TYR A 133 6.81 -0.45 2.75
CA TYR A 133 6.27 0.49 3.70
C TYR A 133 4.99 -0.04 4.31
N LEU A 134 4.91 0.01 5.63
CA LEU A 134 3.66 -0.05 6.36
C LEU A 134 3.07 1.35 6.37
N THR A 135 1.99 1.56 5.67
CA THR A 135 1.31 2.85 5.60
C THR A 135 0.01 2.79 6.40
N LEU A 136 -0.14 3.74 7.32
CA LEU A 136 -1.26 3.83 8.24
C LEU A 136 -2.01 5.14 8.00
N GLN A 137 -3.32 5.04 7.93
CA GLN A 137 -4.22 6.18 8.05
C GLN A 137 -4.71 6.24 9.49
N TYR A 138 -4.66 7.40 10.09
CA TYR A 138 -5.08 7.59 11.47
C TYR A 138 -5.94 8.84 11.62
N ARG A 139 -6.77 8.85 12.65
CA ARG A 139 -7.48 10.02 13.13
C ARG A 139 -7.24 10.09 14.63
N ASP A 140 -6.57 11.15 15.05
CA ASP A 140 -6.34 11.42 16.47
C ASP A 140 -7.68 11.81 17.12
N PRO A 141 -8.14 11.10 18.15
CA PRO A 141 -9.40 11.40 18.82
C PRO A 141 -9.38 12.71 19.59
N ASP A 142 -8.20 13.12 20.09
CA ASP A 142 -8.07 14.28 20.96
C ASP A 142 -7.98 15.60 20.15
N SER A 143 -7.18 15.60 19.10
CA SER A 143 -6.99 16.78 18.23
C SER A 143 -7.90 16.79 17.01
N ASN A 144 -8.63 15.69 16.75
CA ASN A 144 -9.42 15.45 15.54
C ASN A 144 -8.63 15.62 14.23
N VAL A 145 -7.29 15.56 14.30
CA VAL A 145 -6.40 15.60 13.15
C VAL A 145 -6.36 14.23 12.49
N SER A 146 -6.51 14.20 11.18
CA SER A 146 -6.32 12.99 10.38
C SER A 146 -5.02 13.09 9.60
N GLY A 147 -4.32 11.98 9.48
CA GLY A 147 -3.06 11.92 8.76
C GLY A 147 -2.77 10.54 8.18
N VAL A 148 -1.70 10.51 7.40
CA VAL A 148 -1.12 9.27 6.86
C VAL A 148 0.34 9.23 7.27
N THR A 149 0.74 8.12 7.87
CA THR A 149 2.13 7.91 8.27
C THR A 149 2.67 6.63 7.67
N SER A 150 3.96 6.58 7.43
CA SER A 150 4.61 5.43 6.82
C SER A 150 5.88 5.02 7.56
N PHE A 151 6.05 3.70 7.69
CA PHE A 151 7.22 3.08 8.28
C PHE A 151 7.83 2.12 7.27
N LYS A 152 9.08 2.34 6.89
CA LYS A 152 9.83 1.40 6.06
C LYS A 152 10.23 0.22 6.92
N LEU A 153 9.93 -1.00 6.48
CA LEU A 153 10.30 -2.27 7.14
C LEU A 153 11.35 -3.03 6.33
N GLU A 154 12.05 -3.96 6.97
CA GLU A 154 13.21 -4.65 6.37
C GLU A 154 12.80 -5.58 5.23
N ASN A 155 11.76 -6.39 5.42
CA ASN A 155 11.35 -7.39 4.44
C ASN A 155 9.82 -7.53 4.34
N LYS A 156 9.38 -8.34 3.36
CA LYS A 156 7.97 -8.55 3.07
C LYS A 156 7.27 -9.34 4.18
N ASP A 157 7.91 -10.35 4.73
CA ASP A 157 7.28 -11.25 5.70
C ASP A 157 7.01 -10.52 7.01
N ILE A 158 7.96 -9.68 7.44
CA ILE A 158 7.78 -8.79 8.60
C ILE A 158 6.65 -7.79 8.32
N LEU A 159 6.61 -7.19 7.12
CA LEU A 159 5.56 -6.25 6.75
C LEU A 159 4.17 -6.90 6.81
N ASP A 160 4.02 -8.08 6.20
CA ASP A 160 2.74 -8.80 6.15
C ASP A 160 2.30 -9.25 7.56
N SER A 161 3.25 -9.73 8.38
CA SER A 161 2.98 -10.11 9.77
C SER A 161 2.55 -8.92 10.62
N VAL A 162 3.28 -7.80 10.54
CA VAL A 162 2.96 -6.58 11.31
C VAL A 162 1.63 -6.01 10.84
N LEU A 163 1.39 -5.93 9.54
CA LEU A 163 0.14 -5.42 8.97
C LEU A 163 -1.07 -6.24 9.44
N THR A 164 -0.99 -7.57 9.33
CA THR A 164 -2.08 -8.47 9.72
C THR A 164 -2.35 -8.41 11.23
N THR A 165 -1.28 -8.44 12.03
CA THR A 165 -1.39 -8.37 13.50
C THR A 165 -1.98 -7.02 13.94
N LEU A 166 -1.47 -5.92 13.38
CA LEU A 166 -1.95 -4.57 13.69
C LEU A 166 -3.40 -4.38 13.25
N ALA A 167 -3.79 -4.90 12.08
CA ALA A 167 -5.17 -4.84 11.60
C ALA A 167 -6.14 -5.53 12.56
N GLY A 168 -5.78 -6.71 13.08
CA GLY A 168 -6.55 -7.39 14.10
C GLY A 168 -6.69 -6.58 15.39
N LYS A 169 -5.59 -6.00 15.89
CA LYS A 169 -5.57 -5.18 17.11
C LYS A 169 -6.35 -3.87 16.97
N ALA A 170 -6.31 -3.25 15.81
CA ALA A 170 -7.03 -2.02 15.51
C ALA A 170 -8.50 -2.25 15.08
N GLY A 171 -8.95 -3.50 15.00
CA GLY A 171 -10.31 -3.87 14.58
C GLY A 171 -10.59 -3.50 13.12
N LEU A 172 -9.58 -3.63 12.25
CA LEU A 172 -9.73 -3.35 10.82
C LEU A 172 -10.20 -4.61 10.09
N THR A 173 -10.98 -4.40 9.05
CA THR A 173 -11.46 -5.46 8.16
C THR A 173 -10.73 -5.39 6.83
N GLN A 174 -10.31 -6.53 6.30
CA GLN A 174 -9.65 -6.59 5.01
C GLN A 174 -10.62 -6.25 3.88
N ARG A 175 -10.19 -5.38 2.99
CA ARG A 175 -10.89 -5.01 1.75
C ARG A 175 -9.89 -5.00 0.60
N GLY A 176 -9.78 -6.11 -0.10
CA GLY A 176 -8.74 -6.29 -1.12
C GLY A 176 -7.34 -6.29 -0.49
N GLN A 177 -6.49 -5.38 -0.92
CA GLN A 177 -5.10 -5.25 -0.42
C GLN A 177 -4.94 -4.28 0.76
N VAL A 178 -6.03 -3.71 1.24
CA VAL A 178 -6.04 -2.74 2.33
C VAL A 178 -6.90 -3.23 3.49
N PHE A 179 -6.54 -2.80 4.68
CA PHE A 179 -7.34 -3.00 5.88
C PHE A 179 -7.98 -1.67 6.27
N VAL A 180 -9.27 -1.66 6.51
CA VAL A 180 -10.02 -0.44 6.83
C VAL A 180 -10.95 -0.65 8.02
N LYS A 181 -11.18 0.41 8.77
CA LYS A 181 -12.16 0.39 9.86
C LYS A 181 -13.56 0.32 9.26
N LYS A 182 -14.35 -0.65 9.69
CA LYS A 182 -15.74 -0.73 9.28
C LYS A 182 -16.47 0.48 9.90
N LYS A 183 -17.16 1.24 9.06
CA LYS A 183 -18.02 2.32 9.55
C LYS A 183 -19.17 1.68 10.35
N PRO A 184 -19.45 2.18 11.58
CA PRO A 184 -20.61 1.70 12.34
C PRO A 184 -21.91 1.95 11.61
#